data_edec432af17b5f73d54cea4253f46026
#
_entry.id   edec432af17b5f73d54cea4253f46026
#
_cell.length_a   1.000
_cell.length_b   1.000
_cell.length_c   1.000
_cell.angle_alpha   90.00
_cell.angle_beta   90.00
_cell.angle_gamma   90.00
#
_symmetry.space_group_name_H-M   'P 1'
#
loop_
_entity.id
_entity.type
_entity.pdbx_description
1 polymer ?
#
loop_
_entity_poly.entity_id
_entity_poly.type
_entity_poly.pdbx_seq_one_letter_code
_entity_poly.pdbx_strand_id
1 'polypeptide(L)'
;MGVRRMKTNIYQKLHTAACQARGVVKGKKVPGMQFNPLLHDSVQVVAMEALLKNGLYPVCNYTNTIHENFIVVTCSMRIHDIENPDSYVDVNGCSAMGNLDKFGTGNGMSYAKKYAYLNALHLKTGLDNEDGYNAKPFKKNSQSSDT
;
A
#
# COMPACT_ATOMS: atom_id res chain seq x y z
N MET A 1 26.30 35.21 -5.12
CA MET A 1 26.02 33.90 -4.70
C MET A 1 24.61 33.50 -5.04
N GLY A 2 24.46 32.35 -5.53
CA GLY A 2 23.14 31.91 -5.87
C GLY A 2 22.31 31.59 -4.65
N VAL A 3 21.04 31.39 -4.89
CA VAL A 3 20.16 30.97 -3.86
C VAL A 3 20.55 29.56 -3.44
N ARG A 4 20.70 29.39 -2.16
CA ARG A 4 21.01 28.07 -1.66
C ARG A 4 19.75 27.20 -1.83
N ARG A 5 19.90 26.16 -2.58
CA ARG A 5 18.79 25.25 -2.77
C ARG A 5 18.78 24.25 -1.63
N MET A 6 17.66 24.17 -0.94
CA MET A 6 17.54 23.20 0.11
C MET A 6 17.39 21.82 -0.49
N LYS A 7 18.14 20.89 0.06
CA LYS A 7 18.05 19.52 -0.39
C LYS A 7 16.74 18.92 0.09
N THR A 8 16.04 18.25 -0.79
CA THR A 8 14.78 17.61 -0.47
C THR A 8 15.06 16.39 0.41
N ASN A 9 14.41 16.31 1.54
CA ASN A 9 14.59 15.17 2.42
C ASN A 9 13.56 14.08 2.10
N ILE A 10 13.71 12.94 2.74
CA ILE A 10 12.88 11.78 2.45
C ILE A 10 11.40 12.04 2.72
N TYR A 11 11.08 12.84 3.73
CA TYR A 11 9.68 13.12 4.06
C TYR A 11 9.04 14.03 3.02
N GLN A 12 9.80 14.95 2.47
CA GLN A 12 9.30 15.80 1.39
C GLN A 12 9.04 14.96 0.14
N LYS A 13 9.92 13.99 -0.14
CA LYS A 13 9.73 13.08 -1.27
C LYS A 13 8.51 12.19 -1.07
N LEU A 14 8.32 11.68 0.15
CA LEU A 14 7.15 10.88 0.46
C LEU A 14 5.87 11.70 0.36
N HIS A 15 5.91 12.94 0.82
CA HIS A 15 4.76 13.83 0.73
C HIS A 15 4.38 14.07 -0.74
N THR A 16 5.36 14.35 -1.58
CA THR A 16 5.12 14.54 -3.00
C THR A 16 4.53 13.28 -3.62
N ALA A 17 5.12 12.13 -3.30
CA ALA A 17 4.63 10.85 -3.83
C ALA A 17 3.18 10.61 -3.41
N ALA A 18 2.87 10.87 -2.16
CA ALA A 18 1.50 10.67 -1.65
C ALA A 18 0.50 11.57 -2.38
N CYS A 19 0.85 12.83 -2.59
CA CYS A 19 -0.04 13.76 -3.29
C CYS A 19 -0.24 13.34 -4.74
N GLN A 20 0.83 12.91 -5.42
CA GLN A 20 0.71 12.45 -6.79
C GLN A 20 -0.14 11.21 -6.89
N ALA A 21 0.09 10.23 -6.03
CA ALA A 21 -0.67 8.99 -6.04
C ALA A 21 -2.15 9.25 -5.80
N ARG A 22 -2.47 10.08 -4.80
CA ARG A 22 -3.86 10.41 -4.51
C ARG A 22 -4.51 11.13 -5.67
N GLY A 23 -3.75 12.03 -6.33
CA GLY A 23 -4.27 12.73 -7.49
C GLY A 23 -4.60 11.78 -8.63
N VAL A 24 -3.70 10.82 -8.91
CA VAL A 24 -3.92 9.86 -9.99
C VAL A 24 -5.14 9.00 -9.71
N VAL A 25 -5.30 8.54 -8.49
CA VAL A 25 -6.45 7.71 -8.11
C VAL A 25 -7.75 8.50 -8.28
N LYS A 26 -7.70 9.83 -8.10
CA LYS A 26 -8.87 10.69 -8.28
C LYS A 26 -9.04 11.20 -9.70
N GLY A 27 -8.26 10.67 -10.63
CA GLY A 27 -8.42 11.00 -12.05
C GLY A 27 -7.49 12.09 -12.58
N LYS A 28 -6.60 12.61 -11.75
CA LYS A 28 -5.65 13.60 -12.23
C LYS A 28 -4.53 12.90 -12.97
N LYS A 29 -4.09 13.52 -14.05
CA LYS A 29 -3.00 12.94 -14.82
C LYS A 29 -1.66 13.37 -14.28
N VAL A 30 -0.79 12.39 -14.09
CA VAL A 30 0.60 12.64 -13.76
C VAL A 30 1.43 11.86 -14.78
N PRO A 31 2.38 12.50 -15.46
CA PRO A 31 3.15 11.81 -16.49
C PRO A 31 3.80 10.54 -15.94
N GLY A 32 3.65 9.47 -16.68
CA GLY A 32 4.23 8.19 -16.30
C GLY A 32 3.44 7.41 -15.30
N MET A 33 2.29 7.91 -14.88
CA MET A 33 1.45 7.22 -13.90
C MET A 33 0.05 7.04 -14.44
N GLN A 34 -0.50 5.85 -14.25
CA GLN A 34 -1.83 5.52 -14.71
C GLN A 34 -2.57 4.76 -13.62
N PHE A 35 -3.87 4.96 -13.58
CA PHE A 35 -4.71 4.23 -12.66
C PHE A 35 -5.87 3.64 -13.45
N ASN A 36 -6.04 2.33 -13.33
CA ASN A 36 -7.15 1.64 -13.95
C ASN A 36 -8.00 1.03 -12.83
N PRO A 37 -9.17 1.62 -12.53
CA PRO A 37 -9.98 1.15 -11.41
C PRO A 37 -10.53 -0.25 -11.62
N LEU A 38 -10.46 -0.79 -12.82
CA LEU A 38 -10.93 -2.13 -13.08
C LEU A 38 -9.92 -3.19 -12.67
N LEU A 39 -8.68 -2.81 -12.41
CA LEU A 39 -7.65 -3.77 -12.02
C LEU A 39 -7.54 -3.82 -10.50
N HIS A 40 -7.53 -5.03 -9.98
CA HIS A 40 -7.53 -5.26 -8.54
C HIS A 40 -6.37 -4.57 -7.84
N ASP A 41 -5.20 -4.63 -8.43
CA ASP A 41 -3.98 -4.12 -7.80
C ASP A 41 -3.60 -2.72 -8.26
N SER A 42 -4.51 -2.02 -8.91
CA SER A 42 -4.15 -0.76 -9.55
C SER A 42 -3.66 0.30 -8.56
N VAL A 43 -4.29 0.37 -7.39
CA VAL A 43 -3.88 1.37 -6.40
C VAL A 43 -2.48 1.06 -5.88
N GLN A 44 -2.18 -0.22 -5.70
CA GLN A 44 -0.83 -0.62 -5.28
C GLN A 44 0.20 -0.21 -6.33
N VAL A 45 -0.11 -0.41 -7.60
CA VAL A 45 0.80 -0.04 -8.68
C VAL A 45 1.03 1.47 -8.69
N VAL A 46 -0.04 2.24 -8.51
CA VAL A 46 0.07 3.70 -8.44
C VAL A 46 0.99 4.10 -7.28
N ALA A 47 0.83 3.47 -6.12
CA ALA A 47 1.67 3.77 -4.97
C ALA A 47 3.14 3.46 -5.27
N MET A 48 3.40 2.30 -5.85
CA MET A 48 4.76 1.90 -6.19
C MET A 48 5.38 2.90 -7.17
N GLU A 49 4.64 3.24 -8.23
CA GLU A 49 5.16 4.16 -9.23
C GLU A 49 5.43 5.54 -8.65
N ALA A 50 4.58 6.00 -7.74
CA ALA A 50 4.79 7.29 -7.12
C ALA A 50 6.07 7.30 -6.28
N LEU A 51 6.33 6.21 -5.55
CA LEU A 51 7.56 6.10 -4.79
C LEU A 51 8.77 6.13 -5.71
N LEU A 52 8.77 5.27 -6.72
CA LEU A 52 9.92 5.18 -7.63
C LEU A 52 10.15 6.48 -8.37
N LYS A 53 9.09 7.15 -8.81
CA LYS A 53 9.20 8.41 -9.52
C LYS A 53 9.84 9.49 -8.66
N ASN A 54 9.70 9.41 -7.38
CA ASN A 54 10.23 10.40 -6.45
C ASN A 54 11.57 9.98 -5.83
N GLY A 55 12.23 9.01 -6.42
CA GLY A 55 13.55 8.61 -5.97
C GLY A 55 13.53 7.80 -4.69
N LEU A 56 12.45 7.07 -4.45
CA LEU A 56 12.30 6.26 -3.26
C LEU A 56 12.22 4.79 -3.66
N TYR A 57 12.93 3.96 -2.93
CA TYR A 57 12.99 2.54 -3.27
C TYR A 57 12.51 1.69 -2.08
N PRO A 58 11.35 1.09 -2.18
CA PRO A 58 10.82 0.26 -1.10
C PRO A 58 11.40 -1.15 -1.14
N VAL A 59 11.70 -1.67 0.04
CA VAL A 59 12.17 -3.05 0.21
C VAL A 59 11.26 -3.70 1.24
N CYS A 60 10.71 -4.86 0.90
CA CYS A 60 9.79 -5.56 1.77
C CYS A 60 10.43 -6.80 2.36
N ASN A 61 10.19 -7.00 3.64
CA ASN A 61 10.55 -8.23 4.34
C ASN A 61 9.29 -8.81 4.94
N TYR A 62 9.22 -10.12 5.06
CA TYR A 62 8.03 -10.79 5.53
C TYR A 62 8.34 -11.72 6.67
N THR A 63 7.41 -11.80 7.63
CA THR A 63 7.43 -12.83 8.65
C THR A 63 6.09 -13.54 8.61
N ASN A 64 6.09 -14.80 9.00
CA ASN A 64 4.89 -15.64 8.95
C ASN A 64 4.64 -16.23 10.30
N THR A 65 3.37 -16.31 10.68
CA THR A 65 2.95 -16.98 11.89
C THR A 65 1.75 -17.85 11.56
N ILE A 66 1.77 -19.08 12.04
CA ILE A 66 0.67 -20.00 11.79
C ILE A 66 -0.24 -20.01 13.00
N HIS A 67 -1.53 -19.83 12.74
CA HIS A 67 -2.58 -19.88 13.75
C HIS A 67 -3.64 -20.86 13.30
N GLU A 68 -3.68 -22.02 13.92
CA GLU A 68 -4.69 -23.02 13.56
C GLU A 68 -4.71 -23.27 12.07
N ASN A 69 -5.74 -22.80 11.38
CA ASN A 69 -5.90 -23.05 9.95
C ASN A 69 -5.47 -21.87 9.08
N PHE A 70 -4.83 -20.89 9.68
CA PHE A 70 -4.45 -19.69 8.95
C PHE A 70 -2.96 -19.47 9.04
N ILE A 71 -2.43 -18.82 8.02
CA ILE A 71 -1.09 -18.26 8.10
C ILE A 71 -1.24 -16.74 8.07
N VAL A 72 -0.60 -16.07 9.02
CA VAL A 72 -0.58 -14.61 9.07
C VAL A 72 0.76 -14.17 8.53
N VAL A 73 0.73 -13.38 7.46
CA VAL A 73 1.93 -12.85 6.85
C VAL A 73 2.01 -11.38 7.20
N THR A 74 3.12 -10.96 7.74
CA THR A 74 3.35 -9.55 8.09
C THR A 74 4.44 -9.00 7.20
N CYS A 75 4.15 -7.88 6.55
CA CYS A 75 5.09 -7.18 5.70
C CYS A 75 5.67 -6.00 6.47
N SER A 76 6.97 -5.89 6.44
CA SER A 76 7.69 -4.71 6.91
C SER A 76 8.38 -4.10 5.72
N MET A 77 8.03 -2.88 5.41
CA MET A 77 8.57 -2.19 4.24
C MET A 77 9.52 -1.10 4.71
N ARG A 78 10.70 -1.07 4.14
CA ARG A 78 11.65 0.01 4.38
C ARG A 78 11.83 0.78 3.08
N ILE A 79 11.55 2.07 3.13
CA ILE A 79 11.62 2.92 1.95
C ILE A 79 12.90 3.73 2.03
N HIS A 80 13.80 3.50 1.10
CA HIS A 80 15.09 4.18 1.05
C HIS A 80 15.04 5.36 0.09
N ASP A 81 15.76 6.42 0.46
CA ASP A 81 16.03 7.51 -0.46
C ASP A 81 17.23 7.10 -1.30
N ILE A 82 17.07 7.00 -2.61
CA ILE A 82 18.15 6.49 -3.46
C ILE A 82 19.35 7.46 -3.51
N GLU A 83 19.12 8.73 -3.23
CA GLU A 83 20.22 9.71 -3.19
C GLU A 83 20.98 9.65 -1.88
N ASN A 84 20.36 9.15 -0.84
CA ASN A 84 20.97 9.01 0.46
C ASN A 84 20.41 7.76 1.14
N PRO A 85 20.94 6.58 0.78
CA PRO A 85 20.34 5.32 1.23
C PRO A 85 20.30 5.11 2.74
N ASP A 86 21.12 5.85 3.49
CA ASP A 86 21.06 5.78 4.94
C ASP A 86 19.83 6.48 5.49
N SER A 87 19.15 7.25 4.67
CA SER A 87 17.89 7.89 5.03
C SER A 87 16.76 6.97 4.57
N TYR A 88 15.96 6.51 5.52
CA TYR A 88 14.87 5.60 5.19
C TYR A 88 13.72 5.79 6.17
N VAL A 89 12.58 5.27 5.78
CA VAL A 89 11.38 5.27 6.61
C VAL A 89 10.83 3.85 6.63
N ASP A 90 10.44 3.39 7.80
CA ASP A 90 9.87 2.06 7.94
C ASP A 90 8.34 2.11 8.00
N VAL A 91 7.71 1.21 7.27
CA VAL A 91 6.28 0.96 7.32
C VAL A 91 6.14 -0.49 7.76
N ASN A 92 5.90 -0.69 9.03
CA ASN A 92 5.93 -2.02 9.62
C ASN A 92 4.55 -2.51 10.01
N GLY A 93 4.43 -3.82 10.10
CA GLY A 93 3.27 -4.42 10.73
C GLY A 93 2.03 -4.55 9.86
N CYS A 94 2.18 -4.48 8.56
CA CYS A 94 1.04 -4.67 7.66
C CYS A 94 0.81 -6.15 7.44
N SER A 95 -0.29 -6.67 7.95
CA SER A 95 -0.53 -8.11 7.98
C SER A 95 -1.72 -8.50 7.15
N ALA A 96 -1.66 -9.72 6.66
CA ALA A 96 -2.79 -10.33 5.96
C ALA A 96 -2.80 -11.82 6.26
N MET A 97 -3.98 -12.41 6.18
CA MET A 97 -4.12 -13.83 6.42
C MET A 97 -4.29 -14.58 5.12
N GLY A 98 -3.76 -15.79 5.10
CA GLY A 98 -4.00 -16.72 4.03
C GLY A 98 -4.45 -18.06 4.60
N ASN A 99 -5.01 -18.89 3.76
CA ASN A 99 -5.37 -20.23 4.17
C ASN A 99 -4.10 -21.07 4.32
N LEU A 100 -4.16 -22.07 5.17
CA LEU A 100 -3.01 -22.93 5.37
C LEU A 100 -3.01 -24.00 4.28
N ASP A 101 -2.64 -23.58 3.08
CA ASP A 101 -2.51 -24.46 1.93
C ASP A 101 -1.32 -23.97 1.09
N LYS A 102 -1.12 -24.60 -0.06
CA LYS A 102 0.08 -24.28 -0.83
C LYS A 102 0.10 -22.88 -1.43
N PHE A 103 -1.04 -22.20 -1.44
CA PHE A 103 -1.11 -20.84 -1.98
C PHE A 103 -1.22 -19.78 -0.88
N GLY A 104 -1.43 -20.20 0.37
CA GLY A 104 -1.78 -19.28 1.43
C GLY A 104 -0.70 -18.27 1.74
N THR A 105 0.56 -18.71 1.76
CA THR A 105 1.67 -17.82 2.03
C THR A 105 1.79 -16.76 0.94
N GLY A 106 1.71 -17.18 -0.32
CA GLY A 106 1.80 -16.25 -1.43
C GLY A 106 0.67 -15.23 -1.43
N ASN A 107 -0.55 -15.70 -1.16
CA ASN A 107 -1.70 -14.80 -1.08
C ASN A 107 -1.53 -13.83 0.07
N GLY A 108 -1.10 -14.31 1.23
CA GLY A 108 -0.86 -13.45 2.38
C GLY A 108 0.21 -12.40 2.10
N MET A 109 1.29 -12.81 1.44
CA MET A 109 2.35 -11.87 1.08
C MET A 109 1.84 -10.79 0.14
N SER A 110 1.05 -11.17 -0.85
CA SER A 110 0.52 -10.21 -1.81
C SER A 110 -0.35 -9.15 -1.14
N TYR A 111 -1.24 -9.57 -0.25
CA TYR A 111 -2.10 -8.63 0.44
C TYR A 111 -1.34 -7.80 1.48
N ALA A 112 -0.42 -8.42 2.21
CA ALA A 112 0.37 -7.68 3.18
C ALA A 112 1.21 -6.60 2.50
N LYS A 113 1.80 -6.93 1.36
CA LYS A 113 2.56 -5.99 0.55
C LYS A 113 1.66 -4.85 0.06
N LYS A 114 0.48 -5.19 -0.42
CA LYS A 114 -0.48 -4.18 -0.86
C LYS A 114 -0.78 -3.19 0.26
N TYR A 115 -1.06 -3.70 1.44
CA TYR A 115 -1.37 -2.83 2.58
C TYR A 115 -0.18 -1.95 2.95
N ALA A 116 1.03 -2.48 2.86
CA ALA A 116 2.22 -1.69 3.14
C ALA A 116 2.35 -0.51 2.16
N TYR A 117 2.13 -0.76 0.87
CA TYR A 117 2.16 0.31 -0.11
C TYR A 117 1.08 1.36 0.15
N LEU A 118 -0.13 0.91 0.45
CA LEU A 118 -1.21 1.84 0.70
C LEU A 118 -0.95 2.67 1.96
N ASN A 119 -0.42 2.04 2.99
CA ASN A 119 -0.06 2.74 4.22
C ASN A 119 1.06 3.74 4.00
N ALA A 120 2.04 3.39 3.20
CA ALA A 120 3.20 4.27 2.98
C ALA A 120 2.77 5.64 2.46
N LEU A 121 1.74 5.69 1.63
CA LEU A 121 1.29 6.92 1.01
C LEU A 121 -0.11 7.34 1.46
N HIS A 122 -0.63 6.72 2.51
CA HIS A 122 -1.93 7.03 3.07
C HIS A 122 -3.04 6.97 2.04
N LEU A 123 -3.03 5.90 1.26
CA LEU A 123 -4.03 5.71 0.22
C LEU A 123 -5.13 4.79 0.70
N LYS A 124 -6.32 5.04 0.20
CA LYS A 124 -7.43 4.11 0.34
C LYS A 124 -7.65 3.45 -1.00
N THR A 125 -8.16 2.25 -0.96
CA THR A 125 -8.57 1.61 -2.19
C THR A 125 -9.79 2.33 -2.72
N GLY A 126 -10.08 2.15 -3.98
CA GLY A 126 -11.27 2.74 -4.57
C GLY A 126 -12.56 2.15 -4.03
N LEU A 127 -12.45 0.99 -3.40
CA LEU A 127 -13.60 0.31 -2.84
C LEU A 127 -13.39 0.20 -1.36
N ASP A 128 -14.25 0.81 -0.60
CA ASP A 128 -14.12 0.78 0.85
C ASP A 128 -14.23 -0.61 1.41
N ASN A 129 -14.85 -1.50 0.68
CA ASN A 129 -15.08 -2.84 1.15
C ASN A 129 -14.25 -3.87 0.43
N GLU A 130 -13.19 -3.42 -0.26
CA GLU A 130 -12.45 -4.38 -1.03
C GLU A 130 -11.69 -5.36 -0.16
N ASP A 131 -11.54 -5.07 1.10
CA ASP A 131 -10.91 -6.00 2.01
C ASP A 131 -11.88 -7.01 2.55
N GLY A 132 -13.01 -7.12 1.95
CA GLY A 132 -14.04 -7.98 2.46
C GLY A 132 -14.83 -7.34 3.56
N TYR A 133 -14.38 -6.18 3.98
CA TYR A 133 -15.07 -5.45 4.97
C TYR A 133 -16.09 -4.64 4.30
N ASN A 134 -17.19 -5.16 4.21
CA ASN A 134 -18.18 -4.63 3.37
C ASN A 134 -18.80 -3.42 4.00
N ALA A 135 -18.73 -2.35 3.32
CA ALA A 135 -19.39 -1.17 3.78
C ALA A 135 -20.88 -1.30 3.74
N LYS A 136 -21.41 -2.35 3.16
CA LYS A 136 -22.80 -2.55 3.27
C LYS A 136 -23.15 -2.68 4.69
N PRO A 137 -24.12 -1.96 5.13
CA PRO A 137 -24.62 -2.20 6.45
C PRO A 137 -24.98 -3.65 6.50
N PHE A 138 -24.75 -4.22 7.60
CA PHE A 138 -25.32 -5.49 7.76
C PHE A 138 -26.73 -5.24 7.69
N LYS A 139 -27.29 -5.71 6.89
CA LYS A 139 -28.64 -5.48 6.84
C LYS A 139 -29.28 -6.02 7.99
N LYS A 140 -29.32 -5.81 8.36
CA LYS A 140 -29.60 -6.25 9.12
C LYS A 140 -30.33 -7.00 9.15
N ASN A 141 -30.07 -7.26 8.55
CA ASN A 141 -30.58 -7.79 8.44
C ASN A 141 -30.92 -8.17 8.43
N SER A 142 -31.11 -8.30 8.34
CA SER A 142 -31.47 -8.63 8.29
C SER A 142 -31.42 -8.94 8.21
N GLN A 143 -31.45 -9.14 8.04
CA GLN A 143 -31.59 -9.45 8.06
C GLN A 143 -31.40 -9.78 8.23
N SER A 144 -31.74 -10.06 8.31
CA SER A 144 -31.90 -10.40 8.55
C SER A 144 -31.73 -10.62 8.60
N SER A 145 -32.02 -10.80 8.63
CA SER A 145 -32.22 -11.05 8.77
C SER A 145 -32.03 -11.16 8.67
N ASP A 146 -32.24 -11.42 8.73
CA ASP A 146 -32.32 -11.54 8.81
C ASP A 146 -32.16 -11.73 8.94
N THR A 147 -32.46 -11.98 8.98
CA THR A 147 -32.60 -12.19 9.20
C THR A 147 -32.54 -12.11 9.14
#